data_feb1f15afe96e420d907dbabe9c3c22b
#
_entry.id   feb1f15afe96e420d907dbabe9c3c22b
#
_cell.length_a   1.000
_cell.length_b   1.000
_cell.length_c   1.000
_cell.angle_alpha   90.00
_cell.angle_beta   90.00
_cell.angle_gamma   90.00
#
_symmetry.space_group_name_H-M   'P 1'
#
loop_
_entity.id
_entity.type
_entity.pdbx_description
1 polymer ?
#
loop_
_entity_poly.entity_id
_entity_poly.type
_entity_poly.pdbx_seq_one_letter_code
_entity_poly.pdbx_strand_id
1 'polypeptide(L)'
;MIEYRHNDTNYTNVDDLTVTTLKGGVYMKYKNDASFVFGQDLYMFEQQSSRNPNMPLRFLHYLSDVYRQMYTNSDLHRSTMLKIPVPHFVTFYNGKQPLETESILRLSDMYEKKIDCPELELVVRVININTDNNAGNKSRTF
;
A
#
# COMPACT_ATOMS: atom_id res chain seq x y z
N MET A 1 -13.29 17.03 2.60
CA MET A 1 -13.22 16.13 1.42
C MET A 1 -12.36 16.83 0.38
N ILE A 2 -11.25 16.23 0.01
CA ILE A 2 -10.42 16.77 -1.07
C ILE A 2 -10.99 16.21 -2.36
N GLU A 3 -11.67 17.05 -3.11
CA GLU A 3 -12.15 16.70 -4.44
C GLU A 3 -10.99 16.76 -5.41
N TYR A 4 -10.42 15.60 -5.77
CA TYR A 4 -9.55 15.53 -6.91
C TYR A 4 -10.40 15.61 -8.16
N ARG A 5 -10.47 16.77 -8.76
CA ARG A 5 -11.06 16.91 -10.10
C ARG A 5 -10.13 16.24 -11.09
N HIS A 6 -10.58 15.15 -11.64
CA HIS A 6 -9.87 14.47 -12.69
C HIS A 6 -10.36 14.89 -14.05
N ASN A 7 -9.44 15.46 -14.75
CA ASN A 7 -9.29 15.09 -16.17
C ASN A 7 -8.46 13.81 -16.21
N ASP A 8 -8.77 12.88 -17.09
CA ASP A 8 -7.97 11.67 -17.40
C ASP A 8 -6.55 12.07 -17.85
N THR A 9 -5.81 12.71 -17.00
CA THR A 9 -4.44 13.09 -17.26
C THR A 9 -3.55 11.98 -16.73
N ASN A 10 -3.05 11.17 -17.64
CA ASN A 10 -1.87 10.39 -17.37
C ASN A 10 -0.77 11.33 -16.92
N TYR A 11 -0.44 11.31 -15.65
CA TYR A 11 0.74 11.98 -15.17
C TYR A 11 1.95 11.22 -15.68
N THR A 12 2.46 11.63 -16.82
CA THR A 12 3.78 11.22 -17.34
C THR A 12 4.87 11.91 -16.53
N ASN A 13 4.79 11.84 -15.25
CA ASN A 13 5.96 12.02 -14.44
C ASN A 13 6.77 10.72 -14.56
N VAL A 14 8.06 10.76 -14.30
CA VAL A 14 8.94 9.57 -14.23
C VAL A 14 8.28 8.39 -13.54
N ASP A 15 7.19 8.64 -12.90
CA ASP A 15 6.48 7.77 -11.98
C ASP A 15 5.19 7.16 -12.53
N ASP A 16 4.77 7.48 -13.75
CA ASP A 16 3.57 6.91 -14.42
C ASP A 16 2.33 6.80 -13.52
N LEU A 17 2.06 7.84 -12.74
CA LEU A 17 0.89 7.88 -11.85
C LEU A 17 -0.38 8.15 -12.66
N THR A 18 -1.29 7.22 -12.66
CA THR A 18 -2.64 7.39 -13.20
C THR A 18 -3.63 7.56 -12.06
N VAL A 19 -4.40 8.63 -12.11
CA VAL A 19 -5.44 8.91 -11.10
C VAL A 19 -6.81 8.87 -11.76
N THR A 20 -7.73 8.10 -11.21
CA THR A 20 -9.08 7.93 -11.71
C THR A 20 -10.08 8.11 -10.57
N THR A 21 -11.07 8.97 -10.75
CA THR A 21 -12.17 9.10 -9.81
C THR A 21 -13.23 8.05 -10.10
N LEU A 22 -13.55 7.24 -9.08
CA LEU A 22 -14.64 6.28 -9.10
C LEU A 22 -15.79 6.77 -8.24
N LYS A 23 -16.99 6.22 -8.44
CA LYS A 23 -18.14 6.52 -7.59
C LYS A 23 -17.82 6.19 -6.12
N GLY A 24 -17.68 7.21 -5.29
CA GLY A 24 -17.37 7.10 -3.86
C GLY A 24 -15.89 6.96 -3.51
N GLY A 25 -14.97 7.08 -4.47
CA GLY A 25 -13.54 6.96 -4.18
C GLY A 25 -12.63 7.50 -5.27
N VAL A 26 -11.35 7.50 -5.00
CA VAL A 26 -10.27 7.89 -5.93
C VAL A 26 -9.32 6.71 -6.10
N TYR A 27 -9.10 6.32 -7.34
CA TYR A 27 -8.15 5.29 -7.71
C TYR A 27 -6.88 5.92 -8.28
N MET A 28 -5.74 5.51 -7.77
CA MET A 28 -4.43 5.93 -8.25
C MET A 28 -3.61 4.70 -8.59
N LYS A 29 -3.05 4.69 -9.79
CA LYS A 29 -2.15 3.63 -10.23
C LYS A 29 -0.76 4.20 -10.43
N TYR A 30 0.21 3.60 -9.77
CA TYR A 30 1.62 3.95 -9.87
C TYR A 30 2.39 2.72 -10.36
N LYS A 31 2.84 2.74 -11.64
CA LYS A 31 3.47 1.58 -12.29
C LYS A 31 2.61 0.31 -12.16
N ASN A 32 3.11 -0.70 -11.43
CA ASN A 32 2.41 -1.96 -11.18
C ASN A 32 1.59 -1.96 -9.89
N ASP A 33 1.61 -0.85 -9.16
CA ASP A 33 0.95 -0.70 -7.88
C ASP A 33 -0.38 0.01 -8.07
N ALA A 34 -1.34 -0.33 -7.25
CA ALA A 34 -2.63 0.32 -7.22
C ALA A 34 -2.86 0.94 -5.85
N SER A 35 -3.36 2.15 -5.82
CA SER A 35 -3.87 2.75 -4.60
C SER A 35 -5.29 3.25 -4.81
N PHE A 36 -6.07 3.16 -3.76
CA PHE A 36 -7.49 3.44 -3.80
C PHE A 36 -7.90 4.15 -2.51
N VAL A 37 -8.48 5.34 -2.64
CA VAL A 37 -9.07 6.08 -1.52
C VAL A 37 -10.56 5.90 -1.54
N PHE A 38 -11.11 5.36 -0.46
CA PHE A 38 -12.52 5.22 -0.26
C PHE A 38 -12.91 5.70 1.14
N GLY A 39 -13.72 6.77 1.18
CA GLY A 39 -14.08 7.39 2.45
C GLY A 39 -12.85 7.91 3.20
N GLN A 40 -12.59 7.32 4.36
CA GLN A 40 -11.49 7.70 5.25
C GLN A 40 -10.29 6.76 5.16
N ASP A 41 -10.30 5.81 4.23
CA ASP A 41 -9.28 4.79 4.08
C ASP A 41 -8.56 4.90 2.74
N LEU A 42 -7.24 4.68 2.76
CA LEU A 42 -6.38 4.56 1.59
C LEU A 42 -5.85 3.14 1.52
N TYR A 43 -6.24 2.39 0.51
CA TYR A 43 -5.74 1.04 0.28
C TYR A 43 -4.64 1.06 -0.77
N MET A 44 -3.50 0.48 -0.46
CA MET A 44 -2.37 0.32 -1.36
C MET A 44 -2.10 -1.16 -1.61
N PHE A 45 -2.05 -1.54 -2.88
CA PHE A 45 -1.88 -2.92 -3.32
C PHE A 45 -0.67 -3.05 -4.21
N GLU A 46 0.07 -4.13 -4.04
CA GLU A 46 1.13 -4.54 -4.95
C GLU A 46 1.05 -6.05 -5.21
N GLN A 47 1.26 -6.46 -6.47
CA GLN A 47 1.36 -7.85 -6.83
C GLN A 47 2.83 -8.26 -6.93
N GLN A 48 3.18 -9.39 -6.36
CA GLN A 48 4.54 -9.91 -6.31
C GLN A 48 4.58 -11.37 -6.77
N SER A 49 5.49 -11.68 -7.69
CA SER A 49 5.78 -13.06 -8.12
C SER A 49 6.98 -13.68 -7.40
N SER A 50 7.67 -12.89 -6.61
CA SER A 50 8.78 -13.32 -5.76
C SER A 50 8.61 -12.78 -4.34
N ARG A 51 9.21 -13.46 -3.37
CA ARG A 51 9.21 -13.00 -1.98
C ARG A 51 10.08 -11.75 -1.88
N ASN A 52 9.53 -10.69 -1.32
CA ASN A 52 10.26 -9.45 -1.09
C ASN A 52 10.07 -8.99 0.36
N PRO A 53 11.07 -9.20 1.23
CA PRO A 53 10.99 -8.77 2.63
C PRO A 53 11.07 -7.25 2.81
N ASN A 54 11.42 -6.51 1.76
CA ASN A 54 11.58 -5.06 1.80
C ASN A 54 10.29 -4.30 1.46
N MET A 55 9.17 -4.99 1.35
CA MET A 55 7.88 -4.37 1.03
C MET A 55 7.49 -3.24 1.97
N PRO A 56 7.73 -3.31 3.30
CA PRO A 56 7.38 -2.19 4.16
C PRO A 56 8.07 -0.87 3.78
N LEU A 57 9.35 -0.91 3.44
CA LEU A 57 10.06 0.30 3.01
C LEU A 57 9.57 0.79 1.64
N ARG A 58 9.28 -0.13 0.72
CA ARG A 58 8.72 0.23 -0.59
C ARG A 58 7.36 0.92 -0.44
N PHE A 59 6.47 0.38 0.38
CA PHE A 59 5.18 1.02 0.64
C PHE A 59 5.31 2.37 1.35
N LEU A 60 6.29 2.54 2.21
CA LEU A 60 6.56 3.84 2.83
C LEU A 60 6.90 4.90 1.77
N HIS A 61 7.73 4.55 0.80
CA HIS A 61 8.05 5.43 -0.33
C HIS A 61 6.80 5.76 -1.17
N TYR A 62 6.01 4.76 -1.53
CA TYR A 62 4.78 4.95 -2.31
C TYR A 62 3.75 5.78 -1.56
N LEU A 63 3.55 5.52 -0.26
CA LEU A 63 2.67 6.30 0.59
C LEU A 63 3.09 7.76 0.64
N SER A 64 4.38 8.02 0.79
CA SER A 64 4.94 9.37 0.79
C SER A 64 4.63 10.10 -0.53
N ASP A 65 4.78 9.41 -1.65
CA ASP A 65 4.48 9.97 -2.97
C ASP A 65 2.97 10.24 -3.13
N VAL A 66 2.12 9.33 -2.70
CA VAL A 66 0.66 9.52 -2.72
C VAL A 66 0.24 10.71 -1.87
N TYR A 67 0.73 10.82 -0.65
CA TYR A 67 0.39 11.94 0.22
C TYR A 67 0.93 13.27 -0.31
N ARG A 68 2.09 13.29 -0.98
CA ARG A 68 2.58 14.50 -1.65
C ARG A 68 1.68 14.93 -2.81
N GLN A 69 1.05 14.00 -3.50
CA GLN A 69 0.06 14.30 -4.53
C GLN A 69 -1.25 14.85 -3.93
N MET A 70 -1.63 14.34 -2.76
CA MET A 70 -2.88 14.72 -2.09
C MET A 70 -2.77 16.06 -1.37
N TYR A 71 -1.60 16.38 -0.83
CA TYR A 71 -1.39 17.53 0.05
C TYR A 71 -0.20 18.35 -0.42
N THR A 72 -0.41 19.66 -0.54
CA THR A 72 0.64 20.63 -0.91
C THR A 72 1.50 21.00 0.30
N ASN A 73 2.65 21.61 0.04
CA ASN A 73 3.45 22.20 1.11
C ASN A 73 2.67 23.25 1.91
N SER A 74 1.82 24.03 1.24
CA SER A 74 0.91 24.99 1.88
C SER A 74 -0.02 24.31 2.89
N ASP A 75 -0.58 23.16 2.54
CA ASP A 75 -1.43 22.39 3.45
C ASP A 75 -0.69 21.97 4.72
N LEU A 76 0.56 21.55 4.58
CA LEU A 76 1.39 21.09 5.71
C LEU A 76 1.77 22.22 6.66
N HIS A 77 1.80 23.46 6.19
CA HIS A 77 2.21 24.63 7.00
C HIS A 77 1.04 25.37 7.63
N ARG A 78 -0.20 25.00 7.37
CA ARG A 78 -1.34 25.62 8.01
C ARG A 78 -1.42 25.27 9.50
N SER A 79 -2.08 26.13 10.28
CA SER A 79 -2.20 25.96 11.75
C SER A 79 -3.22 24.88 12.16
N THR A 80 -4.10 24.48 11.27
CA THR A 80 -5.10 23.44 11.52
C THR A 80 -4.57 22.07 11.12
N MET A 81 -4.86 21.06 11.94
CA MET A 81 -4.45 19.69 11.66
C MET A 81 -5.12 19.15 10.39
N LEU A 82 -4.33 18.62 9.46
CA LEU A 82 -4.84 17.87 8.32
C LEU A 82 -5.46 16.55 8.78
N LYS A 83 -6.59 16.20 8.22
CA LYS A 83 -7.17 14.86 8.34
C LYS A 83 -6.84 14.08 7.07
N ILE A 84 -6.08 13.03 7.22
CA ILE A 84 -5.60 12.20 6.12
C ILE A 84 -6.24 10.82 6.18
N PRO A 85 -6.43 10.16 5.03
CA PRO A 85 -6.97 8.81 5.04
C PRO A 85 -6.02 7.83 5.71
N VAL A 86 -6.61 6.83 6.38
CA VAL A 86 -5.85 5.78 7.07
C VAL A 86 -5.26 4.83 6.02
N PRO A 87 -3.93 4.65 5.98
CA PRO A 87 -3.31 3.78 4.99
C PRO A 87 -3.38 2.30 5.39
N HIS A 88 -3.66 1.45 4.40
CA HIS A 88 -3.63 0.00 4.50
C HIS A 88 -2.76 -0.57 3.39
N PHE A 89 -1.91 -1.54 3.70
CA PHE A 89 -0.92 -2.08 2.77
C PHE A 89 -1.13 -3.57 2.59
N VAL A 90 -1.34 -3.99 1.35
CA VAL A 90 -1.56 -5.39 1.00
C VAL A 90 -0.68 -5.77 -0.19
N THR A 91 0.04 -6.87 -0.06
CA THR A 91 0.76 -7.52 -1.15
C THR A 91 0.06 -8.82 -1.52
N PHE A 92 -0.26 -8.98 -2.80
CA PHE A 92 -0.76 -10.23 -3.35
C PHE A 92 0.41 -11.02 -3.94
N TYR A 93 0.66 -12.18 -3.38
CA TYR A 93 1.73 -13.07 -3.83
C TYR A 93 1.17 -14.17 -4.73
N ASN A 94 1.73 -14.29 -5.94
CA ASN A 94 1.41 -15.34 -6.89
C ASN A 94 2.65 -16.12 -7.38
N GLY A 95 3.71 -16.09 -6.62
CA GLY A 95 4.98 -16.76 -6.98
C GLY A 95 4.92 -18.27 -6.87
N LYS A 96 6.00 -18.92 -7.35
CA LYS A 96 6.13 -20.38 -7.38
C LYS A 96 6.62 -20.97 -6.06
N GLN A 97 7.32 -20.18 -5.24
CA GLN A 97 7.81 -20.65 -3.95
C GLN A 97 6.64 -20.79 -2.97
N PRO A 98 6.64 -21.86 -2.15
CA PRO A 98 5.62 -22.00 -1.11
C PRO A 98 5.65 -20.84 -0.14
N LEU A 99 4.47 -20.32 0.17
CA LEU A 99 4.27 -19.27 1.15
C LEU A 99 2.99 -19.54 1.92
N GLU A 100 2.95 -19.13 3.18
CA GLU A 100 1.73 -19.18 3.98
C GLU A 100 0.59 -18.43 3.30
N THR A 101 -0.65 -18.83 3.60
CA THR A 101 -1.85 -18.18 3.03
C THR A 101 -1.89 -16.70 3.34
N GLU A 102 -1.48 -16.32 4.55
CA GLU A 102 -1.38 -14.94 5.00
C GLU A 102 -0.17 -14.78 5.91
N SER A 103 0.56 -13.69 5.74
CA SER A 103 1.68 -13.33 6.59
C SER A 103 1.77 -11.82 6.74
N ILE A 104 2.60 -11.38 7.68
CA ILE A 104 2.78 -9.96 7.99
C ILE A 104 4.26 -9.61 7.88
N LEU A 105 4.53 -8.49 7.22
CA LEU A 105 5.85 -7.85 7.20
C LEU A 105 5.78 -6.54 7.96
N ARG A 106 6.80 -6.23 8.75
CA ARG A 106 6.89 -5.02 9.56
C ARG A 106 8.11 -4.21 9.18
N LEU A 107 7.94 -2.89 9.10
CA LEU A 107 9.08 -1.99 8.87
C LEU A 107 10.12 -2.11 9.99
N SER A 108 9.68 -2.29 11.22
CA SER A 108 10.57 -2.45 12.38
C SER A 108 11.50 -3.65 12.29
N ASP A 109 11.11 -4.70 11.56
CA ASP A 109 11.99 -5.86 11.31
C ASP A 109 13.17 -5.52 10.39
N MET A 110 13.11 -4.41 9.68
CA MET A 110 14.17 -3.92 8.80
C MET A 110 15.18 -3.02 9.52
N TYR A 111 14.90 -2.60 10.73
CA TYR A 111 15.84 -1.75 11.48
C TYR A 111 17.08 -2.53 11.90
N GLU A 112 18.25 -1.86 11.91
CA GLU A 112 19.54 -2.48 12.22
C GLU A 112 19.60 -3.05 13.64
N LYS A 113 18.78 -2.55 14.54
CA LYS A 113 18.63 -3.09 15.90
C LYS A 113 17.16 -3.28 16.23
N LYS A 114 16.88 -4.26 17.08
CA LYS A 114 15.53 -4.51 17.59
C LYS A 114 15.07 -3.36 18.49
N ILE A 115 13.84 -2.87 18.23
CA ILE A 115 13.17 -1.83 19.02
C ILE A 115 11.79 -2.34 19.41
N ASP A 116 11.46 -2.30 20.69
CA ASP A 116 10.17 -2.79 21.21
C ASP A 116 9.02 -1.84 20.88
N CYS A 117 9.26 -0.54 20.92
CA CYS A 117 8.28 0.50 20.60
C CYS A 117 8.87 1.47 19.56
N PRO A 118 8.83 1.12 18.26
CA PRO A 118 9.35 2.00 17.23
C PRO A 118 8.49 3.27 17.10
N GLU A 119 9.13 4.41 16.89
CA GLU A 119 8.44 5.65 16.59
C GLU A 119 7.82 5.65 15.19
N LEU A 120 8.38 4.87 14.27
CA LEU A 120 7.83 4.65 12.94
C LEU A 120 7.61 3.15 12.72
N GLU A 121 6.38 2.78 12.48
CA GLU A 121 5.98 1.42 12.09
C GLU A 121 5.10 1.45 10.85
N LEU A 122 5.26 0.44 10.01
CA LEU A 122 4.40 0.16 8.88
C LEU A 122 4.23 -1.35 8.75
N VAL A 123 2.99 -1.79 8.66
CA VAL A 123 2.64 -3.22 8.64
C VAL A 123 2.02 -3.56 7.29
N VAL A 124 2.58 -4.56 6.62
CA VAL A 124 2.08 -5.06 5.33
C VAL A 124 1.47 -6.44 5.51
N ARG A 125 0.24 -6.62 5.04
CA ARG A 125 -0.37 -7.94 4.89
C ARG A 125 0.07 -8.55 3.56
N VAL A 126 0.60 -9.76 3.60
CA VAL A 126 0.93 -10.55 2.41
C VAL A 126 -0.10 -11.66 2.27
N ILE A 127 -0.83 -11.65 1.17
CA ILE A 127 -1.86 -12.65 0.87
C ILE A 127 -1.37 -13.52 -0.29
N ASN A 128 -1.23 -14.80 -0.03
CA ASN A 128 -0.90 -15.77 -1.06
C ASN A 128 -2.17 -16.15 -1.83
N ILE A 129 -2.22 -15.74 -3.09
CA ILE A 129 -3.38 -15.98 -3.96
C ILE A 129 -3.27 -17.27 -4.79
N ASN A 130 -2.24 -18.08 -4.57
CA ASN A 130 -2.11 -19.37 -5.24
C ASN A 130 -3.14 -20.37 -4.69
N THR A 131 -3.98 -20.89 -5.56
CA THR A 131 -5.04 -21.85 -5.21
C THR A 131 -4.49 -23.17 -4.68
N ASP A 132 -3.38 -23.63 -5.21
CA ASP A 132 -2.76 -24.90 -4.80
C ASP A 132 -2.21 -24.85 -3.36
N ASN A 133 -1.68 -23.72 -2.96
CA ASN A 133 -1.25 -23.52 -1.57
C ASN A 133 -2.41 -23.39 -0.59
N ASN A 134 -3.53 -22.85 -1.04
CA ASN A 134 -4.75 -22.77 -0.26
C ASN A 134 -5.42 -24.13 -0.05
N ALA A 135 -5.32 -25.04 -1.02
CA ALA A 135 -5.82 -26.41 -0.90
C ALA A 135 -5.03 -27.24 0.11
N GLY A 136 -3.71 -27.06 0.17
CA GLY A 136 -2.86 -27.73 1.15
C GLY A 136 -3.11 -27.28 2.60
N ASN A 137 -3.52 -26.06 2.79
CA ASN A 137 -3.81 -25.54 4.13
C ASN A 137 -5.19 -25.97 4.66
N LYS A 138 -6.14 -26.29 3.77
CA LYS A 138 -7.46 -26.86 4.18
C LYS A 138 -7.33 -28.27 4.71
N SER A 139 -6.31 -29.02 4.32
CA SER A 139 -6.08 -30.39 4.81
C SER A 139 -5.36 -30.44 6.16
N ARG A 140 -4.85 -29.32 6.66
CA ARG A 140 -4.19 -29.25 7.98
C ARG A 140 -5.09 -28.81 9.12
N THR A 141 -6.36 -28.53 8.85
CA THR A 141 -7.34 -28.08 9.86
C THR A 141 -8.16 -29.24 10.42
N PHE A 142 -7.74 -30.45 10.18
CA PHE A 142 -8.35 -31.66 10.73
C PHE A 142 -7.35 -32.46 11.56
#